data_22730167dc130d575cea7ecba75492b2
#
_entry.id   22730167dc130d575cea7ecba75492b2
#
_cell.length_a   1.000
_cell.length_b   1.000
_cell.length_c   1.000
_cell.angle_alpha   90.00
_cell.angle_beta   90.00
_cell.angle_gamma   90.00
#
_symmetry.space_group_name_H-M   'P 1'
#
loop_
_entity.id
_entity.type
_entity.pdbx_description
1 polymer ?
#
loop_
_entity_poly.entity_id
_entity_poly.type
_entity_poly.pdbx_seq_one_letter_code
_entity_poly.pdbx_strand_id
1 'polypeptide(L)'
;MTTRRRLLSASLGATGAAFFAPAALRAQDRTLAIYSSRHYDTDRELYDGFTRQTGVRIRLIEANVDQLLERIRAEGTNSPADILVTVDAGRLARAKDSGVLARVASPTLDSRIPAHLRDPEGFWYGFSSRARVVMYDRNRGLPAGLARYEDLAKPDLRGMVSTRSSSNIYSIGWTASMLAANGPEATEAWARGIAANLSRPPQGGDTDQIRAVAAGQGRLAISNTYYLGLLHR
;
A
#
# COMPACT_ATOMS: atom_id res chain seq x y z
N MET A 1 36.42 80.13 -41.82
CA MET A 1 37.71 79.57 -42.31
C MET A 1 37.68 78.10 -42.02
N THR A 2 37.41 77.30 -43.09
CA THR A 2 38.16 76.14 -43.61
C THR A 2 38.53 75.08 -42.58
N THR A 3 38.28 73.80 -42.79
CA THR A 3 38.38 72.95 -43.96
C THR A 3 37.72 71.60 -43.74
N ARG A 4 37.06 71.09 -44.76
CA ARG A 4 36.63 69.73 -44.95
C ARG A 4 37.82 68.76 -44.94
N ARG A 5 37.65 67.56 -44.31
CA ARG A 5 38.28 66.34 -44.86
C ARG A 5 37.40 65.16 -44.65
N ARG A 6 36.94 64.59 -45.74
CA ARG A 6 36.34 63.25 -45.89
C ARG A 6 37.42 62.21 -45.60
N LEU A 7 37.10 61.18 -44.95
CA LEU A 7 37.74 59.87 -45.09
C LEU A 7 36.71 58.77 -45.15
N LEU A 8 36.88 57.96 -46.14
CA LEU A 8 36.03 56.91 -46.67
C LEU A 8 35.98 55.68 -45.72
N SER A 9 34.82 55.12 -45.62
CA SER A 9 34.42 53.66 -45.71
C SER A 9 35.50 52.61 -45.53
N ALA A 10 35.32 51.76 -44.50
CA ALA A 10 35.62 50.36 -44.59
C ALA A 10 34.54 49.60 -43.78
N SER A 11 33.57 49.12 -44.51
CA SER A 11 32.60 48.12 -44.02
C SER A 11 33.31 46.77 -43.87
N LEU A 12 33.65 46.37 -42.65
CA LEU A 12 33.94 44.97 -42.36
C LEU A 12 32.65 44.34 -41.90
N GLY A 13 32.11 43.43 -42.71
CA GLY A 13 31.03 42.53 -42.38
C GLY A 13 31.53 41.56 -41.31
N ALA A 14 31.03 41.72 -40.09
CA ALA A 14 31.10 40.71 -39.07
C ALA A 14 29.90 39.77 -39.23
N THR A 15 30.11 38.67 -39.94
CA THR A 15 29.22 37.51 -39.96
C THR A 15 29.15 36.98 -38.55
N GLY A 16 28.08 37.32 -37.83
CA GLY A 16 27.74 36.75 -36.53
C GLY A 16 27.41 35.27 -36.68
N ALA A 17 28.37 34.42 -36.38
CA ALA A 17 28.09 33.01 -36.10
C ALA A 17 27.24 32.94 -34.80
N ALA A 18 25.95 32.84 -34.98
CA ALA A 18 25.06 32.48 -33.89
C ALA A 18 25.46 31.09 -33.45
N PHE A 19 26.23 31.00 -32.38
CA PHE A 19 26.39 29.76 -31.63
C PHE A 19 25.01 29.39 -31.09
N PHE A 20 24.32 28.49 -31.78
CA PHE A 20 23.26 27.67 -31.17
C PHE A 20 23.95 26.84 -30.12
N ALA A 21 24.09 27.37 -28.92
CA ALA A 21 24.28 26.53 -27.75
C ALA A 21 23.05 25.60 -27.69
N PRO A 22 23.22 24.26 -27.74
CA PRO A 22 22.10 23.39 -27.47
C PRO A 22 21.58 23.82 -26.10
N ALA A 23 20.33 24.26 -26.05
CA ALA A 23 19.63 24.41 -24.80
C ALA A 23 19.68 23.03 -24.17
N ALA A 24 20.65 22.82 -23.28
CA ALA A 24 20.64 21.68 -22.39
C ALA A 24 19.30 21.83 -21.67
N LEU A 25 18.31 21.07 -22.13
CA LEU A 25 17.08 20.84 -21.41
C LEU A 25 17.57 20.39 -20.02
N ARG A 26 17.61 21.33 -19.09
CA ARG A 26 17.73 21.00 -17.67
C ARG A 26 16.64 19.99 -17.45
N ALA A 27 17.03 18.73 -17.32
CA ALA A 27 16.16 17.73 -16.80
C ALA A 27 15.69 18.30 -15.46
N GLN A 28 14.51 18.92 -15.49
CA GLN A 28 13.89 19.47 -14.30
C GLN A 28 13.87 18.30 -13.35
N ASP A 29 14.49 18.44 -12.20
CA ASP A 29 14.62 17.39 -11.18
C ASP A 29 13.22 16.88 -10.82
N ARG A 30 12.71 15.98 -11.66
CA ARG A 30 11.36 15.42 -11.53
C ARG A 30 11.39 14.50 -10.33
N THR A 31 10.67 14.88 -9.30
CA THR A 31 10.54 14.10 -8.08
C THR A 31 9.08 13.73 -7.89
N LEU A 32 8.82 12.47 -7.57
CA LEU A 32 7.52 11.95 -7.19
C LEU A 32 7.54 11.65 -5.69
N ALA A 33 6.69 12.31 -4.93
CA ALA A 33 6.58 12.13 -3.48
C ALA A 33 5.55 11.06 -3.16
N ILE A 34 6.00 9.95 -2.58
CA ILE A 34 5.16 8.83 -2.16
C ILE A 34 5.05 8.81 -0.65
N TYR A 35 3.83 8.93 -0.14
CA TYR A 35 3.49 8.72 1.26
C TYR A 35 3.01 7.27 1.42
N SER A 36 3.77 6.44 2.13
CA SER A 36 3.55 5.00 2.18
C SER A 36 3.39 4.49 3.61
N SER A 37 2.35 3.71 3.84
CA SER A 37 2.23 2.89 5.04
C SER A 37 2.79 1.46 4.85
N ARG A 38 3.43 1.20 3.73
CA ARG A 38 4.19 -0.02 3.45
C ARG A 38 5.64 0.20 3.83
N HIS A 39 6.31 -0.86 4.27
CA HIS A 39 7.69 -0.83 4.75
C HIS A 39 8.43 -2.12 4.38
N TYR A 40 8.21 -2.60 3.14
CA TYR A 40 8.86 -3.81 2.65
C TYR A 40 10.09 -3.44 1.82
N ASP A 41 11.22 -4.09 2.10
CA ASP A 41 12.46 -3.87 1.33
C ASP A 41 12.30 -4.15 -0.17
N THR A 42 11.41 -5.06 -0.53
CA THR A 42 11.04 -5.36 -1.93
C THR A 42 10.44 -4.17 -2.68
N ASP A 43 9.82 -3.22 -1.98
CA ASP A 43 9.24 -2.03 -2.61
C ASP A 43 10.34 -1.10 -3.12
N ARG A 44 11.53 -1.10 -2.52
CA ARG A 44 12.68 -0.31 -2.98
C ARG A 44 13.12 -0.68 -4.38
N GLU A 45 13.19 -1.97 -4.69
CA GLU A 45 13.56 -2.44 -6.03
C GLU A 45 12.57 -1.92 -7.09
N LEU A 46 11.28 -1.86 -6.76
CA LEU A 46 10.24 -1.31 -7.63
C LEU A 46 10.46 0.19 -7.87
N TYR A 47 10.73 0.96 -6.81
CA TYR A 47 10.95 2.40 -6.89
C TYR A 47 12.25 2.74 -7.64
N ASP A 48 13.32 2.00 -7.38
CA ASP A 48 14.59 2.15 -8.09
C ASP A 48 14.46 1.78 -9.57
N GLY A 49 13.68 0.73 -9.88
CA GLY A 49 13.34 0.33 -11.24
C GLY A 49 12.61 1.45 -11.99
N PHE A 50 11.62 2.06 -11.37
CA PHE A 50 10.90 3.20 -11.93
C PHE A 50 11.83 4.39 -12.18
N THR A 51 12.67 4.73 -11.22
CA THR A 51 13.66 5.81 -11.36
C THR A 51 14.62 5.56 -12.51
N ARG A 52 15.15 4.32 -12.63
CA ARG A 52 16.03 3.96 -13.75
C ARG A 52 15.35 4.08 -15.11
N GLN A 53 14.08 3.73 -15.20
CA GLN A 53 13.33 3.76 -16.47
C GLN A 53 12.89 5.16 -16.89
N THR A 54 12.58 6.01 -15.95
CA THR A 54 11.91 7.30 -16.22
C THR A 54 12.76 8.53 -15.94
N GLY A 55 13.85 8.39 -15.19
CA GLY A 55 14.65 9.50 -14.66
C GLY A 55 13.93 10.30 -13.56
N VAL A 56 12.74 9.86 -13.11
CA VAL A 56 11.98 10.51 -12.03
C VAL A 56 12.47 9.95 -10.69
N ARG A 57 12.92 10.83 -9.80
CA ARG A 57 13.34 10.42 -8.45
C ARG A 57 12.13 10.18 -7.54
N ILE A 58 12.19 9.13 -6.73
CA ILE A 58 11.18 8.88 -5.71
C ILE A 58 11.63 9.51 -4.38
N ARG A 59 10.76 10.31 -3.79
CA ARG A 59 10.87 10.77 -2.40
C ARG A 59 9.87 10.01 -1.56
N LEU A 60 10.35 9.01 -0.84
CA LEU A 60 9.53 8.15 -0.01
C LEU A 60 9.42 8.69 1.41
N ILE A 61 8.21 8.77 1.94
CA ILE A 61 7.90 9.10 3.34
C ILE A 61 7.07 7.95 3.89
N GLU A 62 7.63 7.26 4.87
CA GLU A 62 7.01 6.09 5.49
C GLU A 62 6.53 6.43 6.90
N ALA A 63 5.25 6.14 7.16
CA ALA A 63 4.64 6.27 8.47
C ALA A 63 3.35 5.42 8.58
N ASN A 64 2.74 5.40 9.75
CA ASN A 64 1.40 4.84 9.89
C ASN A 64 0.42 5.64 9.03
N VAL A 65 -0.54 4.95 8.41
CA VAL A 65 -1.48 5.56 7.47
C VAL A 65 -2.31 6.68 8.10
N ASP A 66 -2.72 6.54 9.36
CA ASP A 66 -3.50 7.58 10.04
C ASP A 66 -2.65 8.86 10.21
N GLN A 67 -1.35 8.71 10.52
CA GLN A 67 -0.40 9.83 10.56
C GLN A 67 -0.20 10.45 9.18
N LEU A 68 -0.12 9.66 8.12
CA LEU A 68 0.01 10.18 6.76
C LEU A 68 -1.23 10.95 6.33
N LEU A 69 -2.42 10.45 6.65
CA LEU A 69 -3.67 11.15 6.34
C LEU A 69 -3.78 12.49 7.08
N GLU A 70 -3.48 12.51 8.38
CA GLU A 70 -3.47 13.76 9.16
C GLU A 70 -2.42 14.74 8.63
N ARG A 71 -1.25 14.23 8.21
CA ARG A 71 -0.22 15.06 7.60
C ARG A 71 -0.70 15.69 6.28
N ILE A 72 -1.29 14.90 5.36
CA ILE A 72 -1.81 15.42 4.09
C ILE A 72 -2.89 16.48 4.36
N ARG A 73 -3.76 16.25 5.35
CA ARG A 73 -4.79 17.23 5.74
C ARG A 73 -4.18 18.53 6.27
N ALA A 74 -3.18 18.42 7.12
CA ALA A 74 -2.50 19.59 7.71
C ALA A 74 -1.72 20.39 6.66
N GLU A 75 -1.10 19.71 5.69
CA GLU A 75 -0.42 20.31 4.56
C GLU A 75 -1.40 20.98 3.57
N GLY A 76 -2.63 20.48 3.48
CA GLY A 76 -3.70 20.99 2.63
C GLY A 76 -3.29 21.06 1.16
N THR A 77 -3.56 22.19 0.51
CA THR A 77 -3.21 22.43 -0.91
C THR A 77 -1.71 22.52 -1.15
N ASN A 78 -0.91 22.65 -0.10
CA ASN A 78 0.56 22.68 -0.18
C ASN A 78 1.19 21.31 0.06
N SER A 79 0.39 20.25 0.19
CA SER A 79 0.92 18.91 0.37
C SER A 79 1.81 18.53 -0.81
N PRO A 80 3.05 18.07 -0.54
CA PRO A 80 3.92 17.58 -1.59
C PRO A 80 3.61 16.13 -1.97
N ALA A 81 2.61 15.49 -1.37
CA ALA A 81 2.25 14.10 -1.63
C ALA A 81 1.62 13.95 -3.01
N ASP A 82 2.27 13.23 -3.91
CA ASP A 82 1.72 12.87 -5.21
C ASP A 82 0.95 11.55 -5.15
N ILE A 83 1.41 10.60 -4.33
CA ILE A 83 0.81 9.27 -4.19
C ILE A 83 0.71 8.87 -2.72
N LEU A 84 -0.46 8.37 -2.32
CA LEU A 84 -0.69 7.70 -1.05
C LEU A 84 -0.77 6.19 -1.26
N VAL A 85 0.11 5.43 -0.60
CA VAL A 85 0.11 3.96 -0.64
C VAL A 85 -0.32 3.42 0.72
N THR A 86 -1.37 2.59 0.72
CA THR A 86 -1.86 1.93 1.93
C THR A 86 -1.86 0.41 1.80
N VAL A 87 -2.17 -0.29 2.88
CA VAL A 87 -2.15 -1.75 2.92
C VAL A 87 -3.53 -2.40 2.77
N ASP A 88 -4.60 -1.60 2.65
CA ASP A 88 -5.96 -2.13 2.50
C ASP A 88 -6.93 -1.10 1.86
N ALA A 89 -8.02 -1.62 1.28
CA ALA A 89 -9.04 -0.81 0.61
C ALA A 89 -9.86 0.05 1.57
N GLY A 90 -10.06 -0.38 2.83
CA GLY A 90 -10.81 0.40 3.82
C GLY A 90 -10.13 1.73 4.15
N ARG A 91 -8.80 1.74 4.19
CA ARG A 91 -8.04 2.98 4.36
C ARG A 91 -8.06 3.88 3.13
N LEU A 92 -8.09 3.28 1.93
CA LEU A 92 -8.27 4.06 0.69
C LEU A 92 -9.66 4.68 0.63
N ALA A 93 -10.71 3.95 1.03
CA ALA A 93 -12.06 4.50 1.15
C ALA A 93 -12.10 5.68 2.14
N ARG A 94 -11.51 5.54 3.34
CA ARG A 94 -11.39 6.66 4.30
C ARG A 94 -10.64 7.86 3.75
N ALA A 95 -9.57 7.64 2.98
CA ALA A 95 -8.82 8.71 2.32
C ALA A 95 -9.70 9.45 1.30
N LYS A 96 -10.49 8.70 0.50
CA LYS A 96 -11.49 9.26 -0.42
C LYS A 96 -12.52 10.10 0.34
N ASP A 97 -13.15 9.54 1.37
CA ASP A 97 -14.19 10.21 2.18
C ASP A 97 -13.68 11.48 2.85
N SER A 98 -12.39 11.51 3.16
CA SER A 98 -11.75 12.70 3.74
C SER A 98 -11.34 13.76 2.71
N GLY A 99 -11.58 13.53 1.42
CA GLY A 99 -11.33 14.49 0.36
C GLY A 99 -9.85 14.74 0.03
N VAL A 100 -8.94 13.85 0.48
CA VAL A 100 -7.49 14.02 0.24
C VAL A 100 -7.01 13.37 -1.06
N LEU A 101 -7.86 12.62 -1.74
CA LEU A 101 -7.52 11.96 -3.01
C LEU A 101 -8.08 12.73 -4.20
N ALA A 102 -7.28 12.82 -5.25
CA ALA A 102 -7.72 13.32 -6.55
C ALA A 102 -8.17 12.16 -7.45
N ARG A 103 -9.16 12.43 -8.29
CA ARG A 103 -9.61 11.47 -9.30
C ARG A 103 -8.56 11.30 -10.39
N VAL A 104 -8.28 10.06 -10.76
CA VAL A 104 -7.37 9.70 -11.85
C VAL A 104 -8.14 8.90 -12.90
N ALA A 105 -8.13 9.38 -14.13
CA ALA A 105 -8.63 8.62 -15.28
C ALA A 105 -7.43 8.05 -16.06
N SER A 106 -7.29 6.74 -16.09
CA SER A 106 -6.17 6.07 -16.75
C SER A 106 -6.62 4.80 -17.46
N PRO A 107 -6.70 4.80 -18.79
CA PRO A 107 -7.03 3.60 -19.56
C PRO A 107 -6.10 2.42 -19.25
N THR A 108 -4.84 2.70 -18.93
CA THR A 108 -3.87 1.67 -18.54
C THR A 108 -4.24 1.01 -17.20
N LEU A 109 -4.61 1.79 -16.19
CA LEU A 109 -5.06 1.26 -14.91
C LEU A 109 -6.38 0.52 -15.06
N ASP A 110 -7.30 1.09 -15.83
CA ASP A 110 -8.62 0.53 -16.07
C ASP A 110 -8.58 -0.81 -16.79
N SER A 111 -7.63 -1.00 -17.70
CA SER A 111 -7.45 -2.28 -18.42
C SER A 111 -6.70 -3.33 -17.60
N ARG A 112 -5.85 -2.92 -16.63
CA ARG A 112 -5.00 -3.84 -15.88
C ARG A 112 -5.54 -4.21 -14.51
N ILE A 113 -6.35 -3.34 -13.89
CA ILE A 113 -6.88 -3.55 -12.54
C ILE A 113 -8.36 -3.91 -12.64
N PRO A 114 -8.78 -5.10 -12.19
CA PRO A 114 -10.17 -5.52 -12.20
C PRO A 114 -11.10 -4.52 -11.50
N ALA A 115 -12.32 -4.37 -11.98
CA ALA A 115 -13.27 -3.37 -11.47
C ALA A 115 -13.55 -3.50 -9.97
N HIS A 116 -13.56 -4.72 -9.42
CA HIS A 116 -13.76 -4.97 -8.00
C HIS A 116 -12.55 -4.65 -7.11
N LEU A 117 -11.39 -4.32 -7.71
CA LEU A 117 -10.18 -3.92 -7.01
C LEU A 117 -9.84 -2.43 -7.18
N ARG A 118 -10.79 -1.63 -7.64
CA ARG A 118 -10.62 -0.18 -7.81
C ARG A 118 -11.89 0.58 -7.44
N ASP A 119 -11.71 1.83 -7.10
CA ASP A 119 -12.84 2.74 -6.89
C ASP A 119 -13.57 3.00 -8.23
N PRO A 120 -14.90 2.86 -8.28
CA PRO A 120 -15.66 3.09 -9.52
C PRO A 120 -15.57 4.54 -10.03
N GLU A 121 -15.26 5.48 -9.16
CA GLU A 121 -15.09 6.89 -9.51
C GLU A 121 -13.62 7.26 -9.82
N GLY A 122 -12.67 6.32 -9.65
CA GLY A 122 -11.26 6.50 -10.01
C GLY A 122 -10.40 7.20 -8.96
N PHE A 123 -10.78 7.19 -7.69
CA PHE A 123 -9.97 7.80 -6.64
C PHE A 123 -8.86 6.90 -6.12
N TRP A 124 -8.98 5.58 -6.26
CA TRP A 124 -7.95 4.64 -5.84
C TRP A 124 -7.94 3.34 -6.66
N TYR A 125 -6.82 2.64 -6.62
CA TYR A 125 -6.57 1.41 -7.36
C TYR A 125 -5.82 0.41 -6.48
N GLY A 126 -6.25 -0.86 -6.49
CA GLY A 126 -5.59 -1.96 -5.77
C GLY A 126 -4.58 -2.68 -6.65
N PHE A 127 -3.30 -2.58 -6.31
CA PHE A 127 -2.21 -3.17 -7.10
C PHE A 127 -1.84 -4.59 -6.68
N SER A 128 -2.27 -5.03 -5.52
CA SER A 128 -1.97 -6.38 -5.02
C SER A 128 -3.11 -6.89 -4.15
N SER A 129 -3.31 -8.19 -4.17
CA SER A 129 -4.22 -8.90 -3.27
C SER A 129 -3.45 -9.88 -2.40
N ARG A 130 -4.00 -10.20 -1.25
CA ARG A 130 -3.50 -11.21 -0.33
C ARG A 130 -4.65 -11.95 0.31
N ALA A 131 -4.44 -13.22 0.62
CA ALA A 131 -5.42 -14.00 1.34
C ALA A 131 -5.08 -14.02 2.84
N ARG A 132 -6.09 -13.83 3.69
CA ARG A 132 -6.01 -14.18 5.08
C ARG A 132 -6.43 -15.64 5.21
N VAL A 133 -5.61 -16.48 5.82
CA VAL A 133 -5.79 -17.92 5.78
C VAL A 133 -5.62 -18.53 7.17
N VAL A 134 -6.08 -19.76 7.30
CA VAL A 134 -5.81 -20.61 8.47
C VAL A 134 -4.54 -21.39 8.20
N MET A 135 -3.51 -21.16 9.00
CA MET A 135 -2.26 -21.94 8.99
C MET A 135 -2.25 -22.93 10.13
N TYR A 136 -1.74 -24.11 9.88
CA TYR A 136 -1.68 -25.20 10.88
C TYR A 136 -0.39 -26.00 10.76
N ASP A 137 -0.01 -26.68 11.82
CA ASP A 137 1.11 -27.62 11.81
C ASP A 137 0.70 -28.89 11.05
N ARG A 138 1.36 -29.14 9.94
CA ARG A 138 1.09 -30.30 9.07
C ARG A 138 1.19 -31.63 9.80
N ASN A 139 2.12 -31.76 10.75
CA ASN A 139 2.34 -33.00 11.50
C ASN A 139 1.17 -33.29 12.47
N ARG A 140 0.47 -32.25 12.91
CA ARG A 140 -0.69 -32.37 13.80
C ARG A 140 -2.02 -32.44 13.04
N GLY A 141 -1.99 -32.19 11.73
CA GLY A 141 -3.12 -32.21 10.81
C GLY A 141 -4.12 -31.07 11.03
N LEU A 142 -4.97 -30.89 10.04
CA LEU A 142 -6.10 -29.96 10.10
C LEU A 142 -7.21 -30.57 10.98
N PRO A 143 -7.81 -29.83 11.93
CA PRO A 143 -8.97 -30.33 12.68
C PRO A 143 -10.12 -30.74 11.75
N ALA A 144 -10.77 -31.85 12.05
CA ALA A 144 -11.90 -32.36 11.28
C ALA A 144 -13.03 -31.31 11.22
N GLY A 145 -13.70 -31.20 10.08
CA GLY A 145 -14.81 -30.28 9.89
C GLY A 145 -14.45 -28.79 9.79
N LEU A 146 -13.17 -28.45 9.68
CA LEU A 146 -12.71 -27.10 9.39
C LEU A 146 -12.53 -26.91 7.89
N ALA A 147 -13.46 -26.23 7.24
CA ALA A 147 -13.45 -25.92 5.81
C ALA A 147 -13.62 -24.43 5.52
N ARG A 148 -14.28 -23.69 6.39
CA ARG A 148 -14.64 -22.28 6.21
C ARG A 148 -14.31 -21.47 7.47
N TYR A 149 -14.34 -20.14 7.36
CA TYR A 149 -14.11 -19.26 8.49
C TYR A 149 -15.15 -19.42 9.60
N GLU A 150 -16.39 -19.72 9.24
CA GLU A 150 -17.47 -19.95 10.18
C GLU A 150 -17.17 -21.13 11.12
N ASP A 151 -16.49 -22.14 10.61
CA ASP A 151 -16.15 -23.34 11.41
C ASP A 151 -15.18 -23.03 12.56
N LEU A 152 -14.40 -21.94 12.46
CA LEU A 152 -13.48 -21.53 13.52
C LEU A 152 -14.18 -21.18 14.85
N ALA A 153 -15.47 -20.90 14.80
CA ALA A 153 -16.30 -20.62 15.97
C ALA A 153 -16.87 -21.88 16.65
N LYS A 154 -16.70 -23.08 16.07
CA LYS A 154 -17.22 -24.34 16.62
C LYS A 154 -16.57 -24.65 17.96
N PRO A 155 -17.35 -25.14 18.95
CA PRO A 155 -16.83 -25.45 20.29
C PRO A 155 -15.68 -26.48 20.31
N ASP A 156 -15.64 -27.38 19.33
CA ASP A 156 -14.60 -28.41 19.19
C ASP A 156 -13.20 -27.83 18.97
N LEU A 157 -13.11 -26.55 18.60
CA LEU A 157 -11.83 -25.82 18.39
C LEU A 157 -11.39 -25.04 19.63
N ARG A 158 -11.99 -25.28 20.80
CA ARG A 158 -11.64 -24.56 22.02
C ARG A 158 -10.16 -24.69 22.36
N GLY A 159 -9.51 -23.52 22.59
CA GLY A 159 -8.08 -23.45 22.88
C GLY A 159 -7.16 -23.72 21.69
N MET A 160 -7.68 -23.73 20.46
CA MET A 160 -6.90 -24.06 19.28
C MET A 160 -6.53 -22.84 18.40
N VAL A 161 -7.26 -21.74 18.50
CA VAL A 161 -7.13 -20.61 17.58
C VAL A 161 -6.19 -19.56 18.13
N SER A 162 -5.19 -19.18 17.32
CA SER A 162 -4.29 -18.06 17.60
C SER A 162 -4.54 -16.94 16.59
N THR A 163 -4.82 -15.74 17.07
CA THR A 163 -5.01 -14.57 16.25
C THR A 163 -4.44 -13.33 16.92
N ARG A 164 -4.18 -12.30 16.14
CA ARG A 164 -3.76 -10.98 16.65
C ARG A 164 -4.96 -10.17 17.14
N SER A 165 -4.70 -9.03 17.79
CA SER A 165 -5.74 -8.14 18.31
C SER A 165 -6.82 -7.81 17.28
N SER A 166 -8.08 -7.74 17.73
CA SER A 166 -9.22 -7.30 16.92
C SER A 166 -9.11 -5.84 16.45
N SER A 167 -8.32 -5.02 17.13
CA SER A 167 -8.04 -3.62 16.71
C SER A 167 -7.10 -3.54 15.52
N ASN A 168 -6.45 -4.64 15.13
CA ASN A 168 -5.58 -4.64 13.97
C ASN A 168 -6.37 -4.64 12.66
N ILE A 169 -5.87 -3.89 11.66
CA ILE A 169 -6.55 -3.71 10.38
C ILE A 169 -6.86 -5.03 9.65
N TYR A 170 -6.01 -6.05 9.78
CA TYR A 170 -6.28 -7.35 9.15
C TYR A 170 -7.40 -8.12 9.87
N SER A 171 -7.51 -7.98 11.18
CA SER A 171 -8.63 -8.55 11.96
C SER A 171 -9.93 -7.80 11.67
N ILE A 172 -9.87 -6.47 11.57
CA ILE A 172 -11.00 -5.63 11.17
C ILE A 172 -11.49 -6.03 9.77
N GLY A 173 -10.59 -6.14 8.79
CA GLY A 173 -10.94 -6.54 7.42
C GLY A 173 -11.52 -7.96 7.36
N TRP A 174 -11.00 -8.89 8.15
CA TRP A 174 -11.55 -10.25 8.26
C TRP A 174 -12.96 -10.23 8.85
N THR A 175 -13.17 -9.52 9.95
CA THR A 175 -14.51 -9.38 10.56
C THR A 175 -15.49 -8.66 9.61
N ALA A 176 -15.04 -7.64 8.90
CA ALA A 176 -15.84 -6.94 7.89
C ALA A 176 -16.27 -7.87 6.74
N SER A 177 -15.40 -8.80 6.31
CA SER A 177 -15.77 -9.79 5.29
C SER A 177 -16.85 -10.77 5.80
N MET A 178 -16.78 -11.18 7.07
CA MET A 178 -17.80 -12.01 7.70
C MET A 178 -19.13 -11.24 7.81
N LEU A 179 -19.06 -9.97 8.20
CA LEU A 179 -20.23 -9.10 8.29
C LEU A 179 -20.94 -8.93 6.93
N ALA A 180 -20.17 -8.72 5.88
CA ALA A 180 -20.70 -8.59 4.52
C ALA A 180 -21.33 -9.89 3.99
N ALA A 181 -20.77 -11.05 4.37
CA ALA A 181 -21.24 -12.35 3.90
C ALA A 181 -22.41 -12.89 4.71
N ASN A 182 -22.43 -12.70 6.03
CA ASN A 182 -23.31 -13.40 6.95
C ASN A 182 -24.27 -12.47 7.75
N GLY A 183 -24.08 -11.16 7.66
CA GLY A 183 -24.83 -10.17 8.42
C GLY A 183 -24.37 -10.01 9.88
N PRO A 184 -24.92 -9.04 10.61
CA PRO A 184 -24.42 -8.62 11.93
C PRO A 184 -24.56 -9.68 13.01
N GLU A 185 -25.74 -10.30 13.14
CA GLU A 185 -26.03 -11.28 14.19
C GLU A 185 -25.15 -12.53 14.09
N ALA A 186 -25.03 -13.10 12.89
CA ALA A 186 -24.19 -14.27 12.66
C ALA A 186 -22.70 -13.96 12.84
N THR A 187 -22.27 -12.76 12.47
CA THR A 187 -20.89 -12.31 12.68
C THR A 187 -20.57 -12.09 14.14
N GLU A 188 -21.50 -11.55 14.91
CA GLU A 188 -21.32 -11.39 16.36
C GLU A 188 -21.21 -12.76 17.05
N ALA A 189 -22.11 -13.70 16.72
CA ALA A 189 -22.05 -15.06 17.25
C ALA A 189 -20.72 -15.74 16.90
N TRP A 190 -20.28 -15.61 15.64
CA TRP A 190 -18.98 -16.11 15.19
C TRP A 190 -17.81 -15.48 15.96
N ALA A 191 -17.80 -14.17 16.15
CA ALA A 191 -16.73 -13.46 16.88
C ALA A 191 -16.66 -13.92 18.35
N ARG A 192 -17.80 -14.14 19.00
CA ARG A 192 -17.87 -14.73 20.36
C ARG A 192 -17.30 -16.16 20.38
N GLY A 193 -17.62 -16.98 19.36
CA GLY A 193 -17.06 -18.33 19.20
C GLY A 193 -15.54 -18.31 19.01
N ILE A 194 -15.02 -17.40 18.15
CA ILE A 194 -13.58 -17.21 18.00
C ILE A 194 -12.93 -16.84 19.35
N ALA A 195 -13.51 -15.91 20.08
CA ALA A 195 -12.99 -15.50 21.40
C ALA A 195 -12.95 -16.67 22.41
N ALA A 196 -13.96 -17.53 22.38
CA ALA A 196 -13.99 -18.72 23.23
C ALA A 196 -12.97 -19.81 22.83
N ASN A 197 -12.56 -19.80 21.55
CA ASN A 197 -11.64 -20.79 20.97
C ASN A 197 -10.18 -20.37 21.00
N LEU A 198 -9.88 -19.16 21.53
CA LEU A 198 -8.51 -18.67 21.59
C LEU A 198 -7.62 -19.58 22.42
N SER A 199 -6.43 -19.88 21.89
CA SER A 199 -5.38 -20.64 22.60
C SER A 199 -4.65 -19.80 23.64
N ARG A 200 -4.69 -18.47 23.47
CA ARG A 200 -4.06 -17.46 24.33
C ARG A 200 -4.71 -16.10 24.08
N PRO A 201 -4.52 -15.11 24.96
CA PRO A 201 -4.92 -13.74 24.69
C PRO A 201 -4.30 -13.24 23.37
N PRO A 202 -5.06 -12.50 22.54
CA PRO A 202 -4.53 -11.94 21.28
C PRO A 202 -3.33 -11.03 21.52
N GLN A 203 -2.21 -11.32 20.86
CA GLN A 203 -0.97 -10.57 21.01
C GLN A 203 -0.08 -10.70 19.79
N GLY A 204 0.85 -9.77 19.62
CA GLY A 204 1.84 -9.79 18.54
C GLY A 204 1.28 -9.65 17.13
N GLY A 205 2.11 -9.91 16.15
CA GLY A 205 1.78 -9.90 14.73
C GLY A 205 1.39 -11.27 14.18
N ASP A 206 1.14 -11.33 12.87
CA ASP A 206 0.80 -12.59 12.18
C ASP A 206 1.93 -13.62 12.28
N THR A 207 3.18 -13.19 12.21
CA THR A 207 4.36 -14.07 12.39
C THR A 207 4.38 -14.71 13.76
N ASP A 208 3.95 -13.98 14.80
CA ASP A 208 3.91 -14.50 16.17
C ASP A 208 2.81 -15.55 16.36
N GLN A 209 1.72 -15.46 15.58
CA GLN A 209 0.69 -16.48 15.56
C GLN A 209 1.22 -17.78 14.93
N ILE A 210 1.96 -17.68 13.82
CA ILE A 210 2.56 -18.83 13.14
C ILE A 210 3.58 -19.49 14.07
N ARG A 211 4.47 -18.71 14.69
CA ARG A 211 5.47 -19.20 15.66
C ARG A 211 4.83 -19.89 16.87
N ALA A 212 3.72 -19.33 17.37
CA ALA A 212 3.00 -19.94 18.49
C ALA A 212 2.48 -21.34 18.15
N VAL A 213 1.89 -21.50 16.96
CA VAL A 213 1.42 -22.81 16.48
C VAL A 213 2.59 -23.77 16.28
N ALA A 214 3.69 -23.32 15.70
CA ALA A 214 4.90 -24.13 15.54
C ALA A 214 5.50 -24.56 16.89
N ALA A 215 5.39 -23.72 17.92
CA ALA A 215 5.79 -24.03 19.30
C ALA A 215 4.75 -24.85 20.10
N GLY A 216 3.66 -25.30 19.45
CA GLY A 216 2.63 -26.10 20.11
C GLY A 216 1.58 -25.30 20.87
N GLN A 217 1.60 -23.98 20.86
CA GLN A 217 0.62 -23.11 21.48
C GLN A 217 -0.60 -22.95 20.55
N GLY A 218 -1.61 -23.76 20.74
CA GLY A 218 -2.75 -23.87 19.83
C GLY A 218 -2.45 -24.79 18.63
N ARG A 219 -3.35 -24.77 17.64
CA ARG A 219 -3.25 -25.58 16.42
C ARG A 219 -3.42 -24.80 15.14
N LEU A 220 -4.07 -23.64 15.22
CA LEU A 220 -4.51 -22.83 14.10
C LEU A 220 -4.03 -21.38 14.28
N ALA A 221 -3.33 -20.85 13.29
CA ALA A 221 -2.94 -19.43 13.24
C ALA A 221 -3.70 -18.72 12.13
N ILE A 222 -4.32 -17.60 12.45
CA ILE A 222 -4.95 -16.73 11.44
C ILE A 222 -3.92 -15.72 10.99
N SER A 223 -3.49 -15.82 9.72
CA SER A 223 -2.41 -15.01 9.18
C SER A 223 -2.60 -14.73 7.69
N ASN A 224 -1.92 -13.72 7.19
CA ASN A 224 -1.85 -13.50 5.75
C ASN A 224 -0.81 -14.44 5.12
N THR A 225 -1.08 -14.90 3.89
CA THR A 225 -0.30 -15.92 3.19
C THR A 225 1.20 -15.63 3.14
N TYR A 226 1.60 -14.40 2.89
CA TYR A 226 3.00 -14.03 2.70
C TYR A 226 3.86 -14.10 3.97
N TYR A 227 3.27 -14.09 5.17
CA TYR A 227 4.04 -14.19 6.41
C TYR A 227 4.70 -15.55 6.59
N LEU A 228 4.14 -16.62 6.03
CA LEU A 228 4.82 -17.92 6.02
C LEU A 228 6.10 -17.86 5.19
N GLY A 229 6.05 -17.20 4.03
CA GLY A 229 7.23 -17.02 3.18
C GLY A 229 8.35 -16.19 3.85
N LEU A 230 8.01 -15.26 4.74
CA LEU A 230 9.00 -14.50 5.50
C LEU A 230 9.72 -15.34 6.57
N LEU A 231 9.09 -16.41 7.05
CA LEU A 231 9.67 -17.30 8.05
C LEU A 231 10.59 -18.39 7.45
N HIS A 232 10.54 -18.58 6.14
CA HIS A 232 11.37 -19.52 5.40
C HIS A 232 12.61 -18.89 4.74
N ARG A 233 12.86 -17.61 4.97
CA ARG A 233 14.06 -16.88 4.55
C ARG A 233 15.06 -16.81 5.69
#